data_ef698c4ed75d53f088b9ea97d2a3d208
#
_entry.id   ef698c4ed75d53f088b9ea97d2a3d208
#
_cell.length_a   1.000
_cell.length_b   1.000
_cell.length_c   1.000
_cell.angle_alpha   90.00
_cell.angle_beta   90.00
_cell.angle_gamma   90.00
#
_symmetry.space_group_name_H-M   'P 1'
#
loop_
_entity.id
_entity.type
_entity.pdbx_description
1 polymer ?
#
loop_
_entity_poly.entity_id
_entity_poly.type
_entity_poly.pdbx_seq_one_letter_code
_entity_poly.pdbx_strand_id
1 'polypeptide(L)'
;PDSAVRDLIVALITLKYTQSNSVCYAVDGQAIGVGAGQQSRIHCTRLAGSKADTWFLRQNDKVLNLPFLPTLGRPDRDNVIDGYINQNEEDVCADGNWQKYFISQPEPFTKKEQEEYLSKIDGVALGSDAFFPFSDNIERAYKSGVKYIAEPGGSIRDDAVIDCCDRYGMVMAFTKMRLFHH
;
A
#
# COMPACT_ATOMS: atom_id res chain seq x y z
N PRO A 1 -16.85 8.11 -8.56
CA PRO A 1 -17.87 7.09 -8.26
C PRO A 1 -18.07 6.97 -6.74
N ASP A 2 -19.23 6.45 -6.31
CA ASP A 2 -19.57 6.32 -4.89
C ASP A 2 -18.62 5.40 -4.13
N SER A 3 -18.09 4.38 -4.80
CA SER A 3 -17.06 3.51 -4.22
C SER A 3 -15.79 4.28 -3.84
N ALA A 4 -15.34 5.20 -4.69
CA ALA A 4 -14.17 6.02 -4.39
C ALA A 4 -14.45 6.99 -3.21
N VAL A 5 -15.63 7.58 -3.15
CA VAL A 5 -16.04 8.44 -2.03
C VAL A 5 -16.03 7.65 -0.71
N ARG A 6 -16.62 6.45 -0.71
CA ARG A 6 -16.58 5.54 0.45
C ARG A 6 -15.14 5.25 0.89
N ASP A 7 -14.28 4.90 -0.05
CA ASP A 7 -12.90 4.50 0.25
C ASP A 7 -12.05 5.68 0.74
N LEU A 8 -12.26 6.89 0.18
CA LEU A 8 -11.67 8.12 0.70
C LEU A 8 -12.15 8.43 2.12
N ILE A 9 -13.44 8.23 2.42
CA ILE A 9 -13.98 8.41 3.78
C ILE A 9 -13.32 7.42 4.75
N VAL A 10 -13.19 6.15 4.37
CA VAL A 10 -12.50 5.13 5.18
C VAL A 10 -11.06 5.54 5.47
N ALA A 11 -10.34 6.01 4.44
CA ALA A 11 -8.98 6.51 4.61
C ALA A 11 -8.90 7.69 5.59
N LEU A 12 -9.77 8.70 5.44
CA LEU A 12 -9.78 9.88 6.31
C LEU A 12 -10.19 9.55 7.75
N ILE A 13 -11.17 8.66 7.97
CA ILE A 13 -11.52 8.18 9.31
C ILE A 13 -10.32 7.47 9.96
N THR A 14 -9.62 6.61 9.22
CA THR A 14 -8.41 5.95 9.70
C THR A 14 -7.36 6.99 10.15
N LEU A 15 -7.12 8.01 9.33
CA LEU A 15 -6.14 9.05 9.62
C LEU A 15 -6.50 9.96 10.79
N LYS A 16 -7.78 10.09 11.11
CA LYS A 16 -8.23 10.82 12.30
C LYS A 16 -7.70 10.18 13.60
N TYR A 17 -7.44 8.89 13.60
CA TYR A 17 -7.01 8.12 14.77
C TYR A 17 -5.56 7.64 14.70
N THR A 18 -4.80 8.06 13.68
CA THR A 18 -3.37 7.74 13.56
C THR A 18 -2.51 8.96 13.83
N GLN A 19 -1.35 8.74 14.43
CA GLN A 19 -0.38 9.80 14.70
C GLN A 19 0.25 10.33 13.41
N SER A 20 0.35 11.65 13.30
CA SER A 20 0.99 12.33 12.16
C SER A 20 2.52 12.11 12.11
N ASN A 21 3.15 12.23 10.96
CA ASN A 21 2.54 12.29 9.64
C ASN A 21 1.87 10.96 9.31
N SER A 22 0.73 10.98 8.65
CA SER A 22 0.05 9.74 8.27
C SER A 22 -0.62 9.81 6.90
N VAL A 23 -0.61 8.65 6.21
CA VAL A 23 -1.22 8.39 4.91
C VAL A 23 -1.89 7.02 4.96
N CYS A 24 -3.07 6.90 4.33
CA CYS A 24 -3.83 5.67 4.26
C CYS A 24 -4.26 5.35 2.83
N TYR A 25 -3.99 4.13 2.38
CA TYR A 25 -4.52 3.55 1.16
C TYR A 25 -5.76 2.73 1.51
N ALA A 26 -6.82 2.88 0.73
CA ALA A 26 -8.08 2.17 0.93
C ALA A 26 -8.67 1.68 -0.39
N VAL A 27 -9.33 0.54 -0.35
CA VAL A 27 -10.08 -0.05 -1.46
C VAL A 27 -11.21 -0.93 -0.92
N ASP A 28 -12.34 -0.97 -1.63
CA ASP A 28 -13.50 -1.80 -1.29
C ASP A 28 -13.97 -1.69 0.17
N GLY A 29 -13.93 -0.47 0.71
CA GLY A 29 -14.41 -0.18 2.06
C GLY A 29 -13.44 -0.56 3.18
N GLN A 30 -12.18 -0.83 2.89
CA GLN A 30 -11.18 -1.17 3.90
C GLN A 30 -9.86 -0.43 3.71
N ALA A 31 -9.19 -0.11 4.81
CA ALA A 31 -7.82 0.40 4.81
C ALA A 31 -6.86 -0.78 4.56
N ILE A 32 -6.05 -0.68 3.51
CA ILE A 32 -5.13 -1.73 3.07
C ILE A 32 -3.66 -1.43 3.33
N GLY A 33 -3.34 -0.16 3.61
CA GLY A 33 -1.99 0.26 3.94
C GLY A 33 -2.00 1.58 4.72
N VAL A 34 -1.41 1.58 5.90
CA VAL A 34 -1.29 2.77 6.75
C VAL A 34 0.17 3.03 7.07
N GLY A 35 0.63 4.25 6.78
CA GLY A 35 1.91 4.78 7.22
C GLY A 35 1.65 5.94 8.17
N ALA A 36 1.99 5.76 9.44
CA ALA A 36 1.69 6.71 10.51
C ALA A 36 2.92 6.98 11.38
N GLY A 37 2.96 8.14 12.04
CA GLY A 37 4.04 8.53 12.94
C GLY A 37 5.39 8.74 12.27
N GLN A 38 5.42 8.97 10.95
CA GLN A 38 6.66 9.14 10.21
C GLN A 38 7.11 10.60 10.20
N GLN A 39 8.41 10.82 10.12
CA GLN A 39 9.03 12.15 10.15
C GLN A 39 8.84 12.96 8.87
N SER A 40 8.49 12.32 7.75
CA SER A 40 8.23 13.00 6.49
C SER A 40 7.04 12.41 5.75
N ARG A 41 6.35 13.24 4.96
CA ARG A 41 5.19 12.84 4.16
C ARG A 41 5.51 11.70 3.19
N ILE A 42 6.62 11.81 2.49
CA ILE A 42 7.03 10.78 1.54
C ILE A 42 7.32 9.43 2.21
N HIS A 43 7.84 9.41 3.43
CA HIS A 43 8.04 8.16 4.18
C HIS A 43 6.69 7.51 4.54
N CYS A 44 5.68 8.30 4.90
CA CYS A 44 4.31 7.79 5.11
C CYS A 44 3.77 7.14 3.83
N THR A 45 3.88 7.85 2.72
CA THR A 45 3.37 7.40 1.42
C THR A 45 4.06 6.11 0.97
N ARG A 46 5.37 6.01 1.16
CA ARG A 46 6.15 4.79 0.86
C ARG A 46 5.76 3.62 1.77
N LEU A 47 5.69 3.84 3.07
CA LEU A 47 5.35 2.80 4.04
C LEU A 47 3.92 2.28 3.82
N ALA A 48 2.95 3.19 3.70
CA ALA A 48 1.56 2.84 3.42
C ALA A 48 1.42 2.11 2.07
N GLY A 49 2.11 2.62 1.04
CA GLY A 49 2.11 2.00 -0.29
C GLY A 49 2.73 0.61 -0.29
N SER A 50 3.83 0.38 0.41
CA SER A 50 4.44 -0.95 0.51
C SER A 50 3.52 -1.96 1.20
N LYS A 51 2.79 -1.53 2.24
CA LYS A 51 1.77 -2.36 2.89
C LYS A 51 0.59 -2.67 1.95
N ALA A 52 0.11 -1.66 1.20
CA ALA A 52 -0.94 -1.85 0.21
C ALA A 52 -0.49 -2.80 -0.92
N ASP A 53 0.73 -2.65 -1.41
CA ASP A 53 1.32 -3.55 -2.41
C ASP A 53 1.36 -5.00 -1.89
N THR A 54 1.83 -5.21 -0.66
CA THR A 54 1.84 -6.54 -0.02
C THR A 54 0.43 -7.10 0.13
N TRP A 55 -0.56 -6.25 0.50
CA TRP A 55 -1.96 -6.68 0.60
C TRP A 55 -2.49 -7.21 -0.73
N PHE A 56 -2.20 -6.56 -1.86
CA PHE A 56 -2.56 -7.05 -3.19
C PHE A 56 -1.79 -8.30 -3.57
N LEU A 57 -0.48 -8.34 -3.34
CA LEU A 57 0.37 -9.48 -3.69
C LEU A 57 -0.03 -10.76 -2.95
N ARG A 58 -0.54 -10.66 -1.72
CA ARG A 58 -1.09 -11.81 -0.96
C ARG A 58 -2.28 -12.48 -1.65
N GLN A 59 -2.93 -11.83 -2.60
CA GLN A 59 -4.05 -12.36 -3.39
C GLN A 59 -3.62 -12.95 -4.73
N ASN A 60 -2.33 -12.93 -5.04
CA ASN A 60 -1.79 -13.57 -6.24
C ASN A 60 -1.84 -15.10 -6.12
N ASP A 61 -2.12 -15.76 -7.24
CA ASP A 61 -2.23 -17.24 -7.29
C ASP A 61 -0.98 -17.94 -6.77
N LYS A 62 0.22 -17.41 -6.99
CA LYS A 62 1.46 -17.97 -6.43
C LYS A 62 1.44 -18.02 -4.91
N VAL A 63 0.87 -17.00 -4.27
CA VAL A 63 0.76 -16.92 -2.79
C VAL A 63 -0.37 -17.80 -2.29
N LEU A 64 -1.53 -17.74 -2.93
CA LEU A 64 -2.72 -18.53 -2.54
C LEU A 64 -2.50 -20.03 -2.66
N ASN A 65 -1.67 -20.48 -3.60
CA ASN A 65 -1.39 -21.88 -3.86
C ASN A 65 -0.05 -22.38 -3.26
N LEU A 66 0.54 -21.64 -2.30
CA LEU A 66 1.75 -22.11 -1.62
C LEU A 66 1.53 -23.48 -0.97
N PRO A 67 2.41 -24.48 -1.24
CA PRO A 67 2.23 -25.85 -0.80
C PRO A 67 2.66 -26.03 0.66
N PHE A 68 1.98 -25.37 1.60
CA PHE A 68 2.31 -25.44 3.01
C PHE A 68 2.22 -26.84 3.61
N LEU A 69 3.12 -27.14 4.53
CA LEU A 69 3.00 -28.32 5.38
C LEU A 69 1.66 -28.26 6.15
N PRO A 70 0.90 -29.38 6.23
CA PRO A 70 -0.37 -29.42 6.97
C PRO A 70 -0.22 -29.08 8.46
N THR A 71 0.95 -29.33 9.02
CA THR A 71 1.30 -29.08 10.43
C THR A 71 1.62 -27.63 10.73
N LEU A 72 1.84 -26.79 9.69
CA LEU A 72 2.21 -25.38 9.88
C LEU A 72 1.01 -24.56 10.37
N GLY A 73 1.17 -23.92 11.53
CA GLY A 73 0.15 -23.08 12.15
C GLY A 73 -0.11 -21.78 11.38
N ARG A 74 -1.27 -21.16 11.61
CA ARG A 74 -1.66 -19.92 10.93
C ARG A 74 -0.64 -18.78 11.12
N PRO A 75 -0.12 -18.49 12.33
CA PRO A 75 0.86 -17.43 12.52
C PRO A 75 2.14 -17.65 11.70
N ASP A 76 2.62 -18.90 11.68
CA ASP A 76 3.83 -19.24 10.91
C ASP A 76 3.60 -19.10 9.41
N ARG A 77 2.42 -19.52 8.91
CA ARG A 77 2.04 -19.29 7.50
C ARG A 77 2.04 -17.82 7.13
N ASP A 78 1.49 -16.97 8.00
CA ASP A 78 1.45 -15.52 7.75
C ASP A 78 2.87 -14.93 7.67
N ASN A 79 3.79 -15.34 8.55
CA ASN A 79 5.19 -14.92 8.49
C ASN A 79 5.90 -15.42 7.23
N VAL A 80 5.67 -16.68 6.86
CA VAL A 80 6.26 -17.27 5.64
C VAL A 80 5.74 -16.59 4.38
N ILE A 81 4.44 -16.24 4.32
CA ILE A 81 3.88 -15.45 3.21
C ILE A 81 4.57 -14.10 3.11
N ASP A 82 4.78 -13.42 4.24
CA ASP A 82 5.48 -12.14 4.24
C ASP A 82 6.91 -12.27 3.72
N GLY A 83 7.66 -13.27 4.21
CA GLY A 83 9.01 -13.57 3.73
C GLY A 83 9.05 -13.96 2.24
N TYR A 84 8.05 -14.70 1.76
CA TYR A 84 7.94 -15.09 0.36
C TYR A 84 7.71 -13.90 -0.59
N ILE A 85 6.89 -12.94 -0.16
CA ILE A 85 6.59 -11.73 -0.95
C ILE A 85 7.75 -10.72 -0.86
N ASN A 86 8.21 -10.41 0.35
CA ASN A 86 9.14 -9.30 0.59
C ASN A 86 10.60 -9.71 0.47
N GLN A 87 10.92 -11.02 0.55
CA GLN A 87 12.29 -11.56 0.44
C GLN A 87 13.27 -10.82 1.37
N ASN A 88 12.83 -10.63 2.64
CA ASN A 88 13.57 -9.83 3.62
C ASN A 88 14.82 -10.55 4.18
N GLU A 89 14.76 -10.94 5.47
CA GLU A 89 15.92 -11.45 6.20
C GLU A 89 16.18 -12.93 5.90
N GLU A 90 15.14 -13.71 5.64
CA GLU A 90 15.23 -15.15 5.34
C GLU A 90 14.60 -15.46 3.98
N ASP A 91 15.39 -16.07 3.09
CA ASP A 91 14.85 -16.63 1.86
C ASP A 91 14.15 -17.96 2.17
N VAL A 92 12.83 -17.89 2.27
CA VAL A 92 11.97 -19.05 2.57
C VAL A 92 11.94 -20.10 1.43
N CYS A 93 12.41 -19.73 0.23
CA CYS A 93 12.52 -20.62 -0.92
C CYS A 93 13.88 -21.30 -1.03
N ALA A 94 14.88 -20.84 -0.27
CA ALA A 94 16.24 -21.37 -0.32
C ALA A 94 16.30 -22.84 0.13
N ASP A 95 17.23 -23.59 -0.43
CA ASP A 95 17.49 -24.97 0.02
C ASP A 95 17.94 -24.99 1.48
N GLY A 96 17.40 -25.92 2.25
CA GLY A 96 17.56 -25.99 3.71
C GLY A 96 16.53 -25.15 4.50
N ASN A 97 15.80 -24.23 3.85
CA ASN A 97 14.75 -23.43 4.47
C ASN A 97 13.35 -23.86 4.03
N TRP A 98 13.12 -24.01 2.73
CA TRP A 98 11.79 -24.35 2.24
C TRP A 98 11.19 -25.62 2.86
N GLN A 99 12.04 -26.60 3.19
CA GLN A 99 11.62 -27.85 3.81
C GLN A 99 10.95 -27.70 5.18
N LYS A 100 11.20 -26.57 5.85
CA LYS A 100 10.57 -26.24 7.15
C LYS A 100 9.10 -25.84 7.00
N TYR A 101 8.71 -25.38 5.82
CA TYR A 101 7.44 -24.69 5.59
C TYR A 101 6.56 -25.34 4.55
N PHE A 102 7.16 -26.01 3.54
CA PHE A 102 6.47 -26.45 2.35
C PHE A 102 6.64 -27.95 2.11
N ILE A 103 5.66 -28.55 1.43
CA ILE A 103 5.70 -29.95 0.97
C ILE A 103 6.67 -30.11 -0.20
N SER A 104 6.77 -29.09 -1.04
CA SER A 104 7.67 -28.99 -2.18
C SER A 104 8.20 -27.58 -2.30
N GLN A 105 9.39 -27.43 -2.90
CA GLN A 105 10.01 -26.12 -3.08
C GLN A 105 9.15 -25.23 -3.98
N PRO A 106 8.66 -24.08 -3.50
CA PRO A 106 7.90 -23.17 -4.33
C PRO A 106 8.82 -22.38 -5.27
N GLU A 107 8.29 -22.02 -6.44
CA GLU A 107 8.95 -21.07 -7.33
C GLU A 107 9.01 -19.69 -6.66
N PRO A 108 10.15 -18.97 -6.68
CA PRO A 108 10.23 -17.63 -6.13
C PRO A 108 9.26 -16.66 -6.79
N PHE A 109 8.68 -15.75 -6.00
CA PHE A 109 7.85 -14.66 -6.51
C PHE A 109 8.74 -13.47 -6.84
N THR A 110 9.25 -13.44 -8.07
CA THR A 110 10.23 -12.45 -8.50
C THR A 110 9.67 -11.01 -8.49
N LYS A 111 10.54 -10.03 -8.28
CA LYS A 111 10.14 -8.61 -8.32
C LYS A 111 9.47 -8.23 -9.64
N LYS A 112 9.95 -8.77 -10.76
CA LYS A 112 9.34 -8.53 -12.07
C LYS A 112 7.89 -9.01 -12.13
N GLU A 113 7.60 -10.20 -11.62
CA GLU A 113 6.24 -10.75 -11.56
C GLU A 113 5.35 -9.93 -10.62
N GLN A 114 5.90 -9.47 -9.49
CA GLN A 114 5.20 -8.60 -8.55
C GLN A 114 4.84 -7.25 -9.20
N GLU A 115 5.80 -6.60 -9.85
CA GLU A 115 5.59 -5.34 -10.57
C GLU A 115 4.57 -5.50 -11.69
N GLU A 116 4.63 -6.59 -12.46
CA GLU A 116 3.65 -6.89 -13.51
C GLU A 116 2.24 -7.09 -12.94
N TYR A 117 2.12 -7.76 -11.81
CA TYR A 117 0.83 -7.94 -11.14
C TYR A 117 0.29 -6.61 -10.61
N LEU A 118 1.13 -5.83 -9.90
CA LEU A 118 0.74 -4.54 -9.34
C LEU A 118 0.40 -3.49 -10.40
N SER A 119 1.03 -3.56 -11.57
CA SER A 119 0.74 -2.65 -12.69
C SER A 119 -0.69 -2.74 -13.23
N LYS A 120 -1.42 -3.82 -12.90
CA LYS A 120 -2.82 -4.04 -13.28
C LYS A 120 -3.81 -3.53 -12.23
N ILE A 121 -3.33 -3.13 -11.05
CA ILE A 121 -4.14 -2.58 -9.98
C ILE A 121 -4.51 -1.13 -10.32
N ASP A 122 -5.77 -0.79 -10.16
CA ASP A 122 -6.32 0.55 -10.38
C ASP A 122 -7.46 0.83 -9.41
N GLY A 123 -7.85 2.10 -9.29
CA GLY A 123 -9.01 2.49 -8.49
C GLY A 123 -8.77 2.60 -7.00
N VAL A 124 -7.53 2.50 -6.53
CA VAL A 124 -7.19 2.65 -5.11
C VAL A 124 -7.39 4.10 -4.67
N ALA A 125 -7.93 4.29 -3.47
CA ALA A 125 -8.07 5.59 -2.82
C ALA A 125 -6.92 5.84 -1.86
N LEU A 126 -6.47 7.10 -1.76
CA LEU A 126 -5.44 7.54 -0.84
C LEU A 126 -5.90 8.77 -0.08
N GLY A 127 -5.83 8.73 1.26
CA GLY A 127 -6.02 9.87 2.14
C GLY A 127 -4.70 10.32 2.74
N SER A 128 -4.58 11.63 2.99
CA SER A 128 -3.46 12.24 3.70
C SER A 128 -3.96 13.17 4.81
N ASP A 129 -3.34 13.12 5.99
CA ASP A 129 -3.73 13.93 7.15
C ASP A 129 -3.32 15.42 7.02
N ALA A 130 -2.41 15.73 6.07
CA ALA A 130 -2.03 17.08 5.68
C ALA A 130 -1.69 17.13 4.18
N PHE A 131 -1.38 18.31 3.66
CA PHE A 131 -1.05 18.50 2.25
C PHE A 131 0.21 17.72 1.82
N PHE A 132 0.29 17.39 0.54
CA PHE A 132 1.50 16.87 -0.08
C PHE A 132 2.48 18.00 -0.40
N PRO A 133 3.70 18.00 0.15
CA PRO A 133 4.66 19.08 -0.11
C PRO A 133 5.32 18.97 -1.49
N PHE A 134 5.32 17.77 -2.09
CA PHE A 134 5.98 17.48 -3.37
C PHE A 134 5.21 16.43 -4.16
N SER A 135 5.39 16.46 -5.49
CA SER A 135 4.77 15.52 -6.42
C SER A 135 5.30 14.08 -6.33
N ASP A 136 6.44 13.85 -5.67
CA ASP A 136 6.99 12.50 -5.45
C ASP A 136 6.03 11.57 -4.68
N ASN A 137 5.16 12.15 -3.85
CA ASN A 137 4.09 11.42 -3.17
C ASN A 137 3.08 10.87 -4.17
N ILE A 138 2.72 11.65 -5.20
CA ILE A 138 1.80 11.23 -6.26
C ILE A 138 2.44 10.15 -7.14
N GLU A 139 3.72 10.34 -7.50
CA GLU A 139 4.50 9.35 -8.24
C GLU A 139 4.53 7.99 -7.50
N ARG A 140 4.75 8.01 -6.18
CA ARG A 140 4.72 6.80 -5.35
C ARG A 140 3.32 6.18 -5.29
N ALA A 141 2.29 7.00 -5.11
CA ALA A 141 0.90 6.55 -5.04
C ALA A 141 0.45 5.88 -6.34
N TYR A 142 0.82 6.45 -7.48
CA TYR A 142 0.52 5.89 -8.80
C TYR A 142 1.00 4.45 -8.96
N LYS A 143 2.20 4.11 -8.47
CA LYS A 143 2.77 2.77 -8.54
C LYS A 143 1.97 1.71 -7.78
N SER A 144 1.15 2.11 -6.83
CA SER A 144 0.24 1.23 -6.07
C SER A 144 -1.22 1.30 -6.54
N GLY A 145 -1.46 1.77 -7.76
CA GLY A 145 -2.79 1.79 -8.39
C GLY A 145 -3.72 2.87 -7.86
N VAL A 146 -3.20 3.92 -7.21
CA VAL A 146 -4.02 5.02 -6.72
C VAL A 146 -4.63 5.80 -7.89
N LYS A 147 -5.93 6.01 -7.81
CA LYS A 147 -6.72 6.79 -8.75
C LYS A 147 -7.39 7.99 -8.10
N TYR A 148 -7.71 7.89 -6.83
CA TYR A 148 -8.46 8.89 -6.07
C TYR A 148 -7.66 9.34 -4.84
N ILE A 149 -7.55 10.64 -4.64
CA ILE A 149 -6.77 11.24 -3.55
C ILE A 149 -7.64 12.24 -2.79
N ALA A 150 -7.56 12.21 -1.46
CA ALA A 150 -8.12 13.24 -0.59
C ALA A 150 -7.04 13.78 0.35
N GLU A 151 -6.85 15.11 0.34
CA GLU A 151 -5.93 15.82 1.21
C GLU A 151 -6.43 17.25 1.46
N PRO A 152 -5.97 17.95 2.49
CA PRO A 152 -6.55 19.24 2.84
C PRO A 152 -6.26 20.40 1.87
N GLY A 153 -5.19 20.34 1.09
CA GLY A 153 -4.69 21.48 0.32
C GLY A 153 -3.93 22.50 1.17
N GLY A 154 -3.49 23.58 0.53
CA GLY A 154 -2.83 24.69 1.19
C GLY A 154 -1.31 24.67 1.17
N SER A 155 -0.71 23.81 0.35
CA SER A 155 0.72 23.88 0.03
C SER A 155 0.98 24.98 -0.99
N ILE A 156 2.11 25.68 -0.86
CA ILE A 156 2.62 26.57 -1.91
C ILE A 156 2.96 25.83 -3.21
N ARG A 157 2.96 24.50 -3.20
CA ARG A 157 3.26 23.62 -4.33
C ARG A 157 2.04 22.81 -4.79
N ASP A 158 0.84 23.21 -4.38
CA ASP A 158 -0.39 22.50 -4.80
C ASP A 158 -0.49 22.40 -6.33
N ASP A 159 -0.10 23.45 -7.07
CA ASP A 159 -0.11 23.44 -8.54
C ASP A 159 0.75 22.28 -9.11
N ALA A 160 1.97 22.06 -8.59
CA ALA A 160 2.86 20.99 -9.03
C ALA A 160 2.30 19.60 -8.67
N VAL A 161 1.58 19.49 -7.59
CA VAL A 161 0.92 18.25 -7.16
C VAL A 161 -0.29 17.96 -8.05
N ILE A 162 -1.10 18.98 -8.36
CA ILE A 162 -2.23 18.88 -9.29
C ILE A 162 -1.75 18.47 -10.68
N ASP A 163 -0.73 19.15 -11.24
CA ASP A 163 -0.16 18.82 -12.53
C ASP A 163 0.33 17.36 -12.61
N CYS A 164 0.86 16.84 -11.51
CA CYS A 164 1.27 15.45 -11.43
C CYS A 164 0.07 14.51 -11.44
N CYS A 165 -0.99 14.82 -10.69
CA CYS A 165 -2.25 14.07 -10.73
C CYS A 165 -2.85 14.04 -12.14
N ASP A 166 -2.88 15.17 -12.81
CA ASP A 166 -3.43 15.32 -14.16
C ASP A 166 -2.67 14.47 -15.18
N ARG A 167 -1.33 14.44 -15.09
CA ARG A 167 -0.49 13.60 -15.95
C ARG A 167 -0.83 12.12 -15.87
N TYR A 168 -1.20 11.65 -14.66
CA TYR A 168 -1.58 10.25 -14.41
C TYR A 168 -3.10 10.00 -14.48
N GLY A 169 -3.89 11.03 -14.81
CA GLY A 169 -5.34 10.94 -14.85
C GLY A 169 -5.98 10.57 -13.51
N MET A 170 -5.34 10.99 -12.41
CA MET A 170 -5.87 10.86 -11.06
C MET A 170 -6.86 11.96 -10.72
N VAL A 171 -7.76 11.68 -9.78
CA VAL A 171 -8.72 12.64 -9.25
C VAL A 171 -8.30 13.03 -7.83
N MET A 172 -8.11 14.33 -7.58
CA MET A 172 -7.77 14.86 -6.26
C MET A 172 -8.89 15.73 -5.71
N ALA A 173 -9.27 15.51 -4.45
CA ALA A 173 -10.21 16.31 -3.71
C ALA A 173 -9.49 17.05 -2.58
N PHE A 174 -9.59 18.37 -2.57
CA PHE A 174 -9.16 19.20 -1.45
C PHE A 174 -10.26 19.29 -0.40
N THR A 175 -10.06 18.59 0.71
CA THR A 175 -11.05 18.47 1.79
C THR A 175 -11.14 19.72 2.65
N LYS A 176 -10.10 20.55 2.68
CA LYS A 176 -9.90 21.68 3.60
C LYS A 176 -9.93 21.26 5.08
N MET A 177 -9.86 19.96 5.33
CA MET A 177 -9.90 19.36 6.66
C MET A 177 -8.51 18.80 6.99
N ARG A 178 -7.77 19.49 7.81
CA ARG A 178 -6.46 19.06 8.30
C ARG A 178 -6.65 18.15 9.51
N LEU A 179 -6.21 16.88 9.36
CA LEU A 179 -6.28 15.87 10.43
C LEU A 179 -4.95 15.71 11.18
N PHE A 180 -3.98 16.57 10.88
CA PHE A 180 -2.62 16.51 11.41
C PHE A 180 -2.60 16.73 12.94
N HIS A 181 -2.04 15.76 13.66
CA HIS A 181 -1.88 15.82 15.12
C HIS A 181 -0.77 14.87 15.60
N HIS A 182 -0.24 15.19 16.75
CA HIS A 182 0.77 14.37 17.45
C HIS A 182 0.26 13.85 18.77
#